data_0001ccc5ee0e5657877b75050c652b44
#
_entry.id   0001ccc5ee0e5657877b75050c652b44
#
_cell.length_a   1.000
_cell.length_b   1.000
_cell.length_c   1.000
_cell.angle_alpha   90.00
_cell.angle_beta   90.00
_cell.angle_gamma   90.00
#
_symmetry.space_group_name_H-M   'P 1'
#
loop_
_entity.id
_entity.type
_entity.pdbx_description
1 polymer ?
#
loop_
_entity_poly.entity_id
_entity_poly.type
_entity_poly.pdbx_seq_one_letter_code
_entity_poly.pdbx_strand_id
1 'polypeptide(L)'
;MQQSPHGLEPAGEKGGPDDQRGRLIGRTKGGLNTKLHAVTDAKGRPLKFFMTAGQVSDYTGAAALLGSLPAAEWLIADRGYDADWFREALKDKGIRPCIPGRKSRGKAVRYDKRRYKRRNRIEIMFGRLKDWRRIATRYDRSAKTFLSAIALAATIMFWL
;
A
#
# COMPACT_ATOMS: atom_id res chain seq x y z
N MET A 1 2.92 65.02 18.85
CA MET A 1 2.05 63.83 18.85
C MET A 1 2.41 63.00 17.64
N GLN A 2 3.21 61.93 17.83
CA GLN A 2 3.61 61.05 16.75
C GLN A 2 3.21 59.61 17.17
N GLN A 3 2.35 59.01 16.35
CA GLN A 3 1.97 57.60 16.53
C GLN A 3 2.95 56.72 15.77
N SER A 4 3.50 55.74 16.47
CA SER A 4 4.33 54.68 15.92
C SER A 4 3.48 53.64 15.18
N PRO A 5 3.93 53.06 14.04
CA PRO A 5 3.22 52.00 13.37
C PRO A 5 3.53 50.63 14.01
N HIS A 6 2.48 49.86 14.24
CA HIS A 6 2.55 48.47 14.68
C HIS A 6 3.26 47.60 13.66
N GLY A 7 4.27 46.88 14.14
CA GLY A 7 4.96 45.86 13.37
C GLY A 7 4.02 44.68 13.06
N LEU A 8 3.96 44.33 11.80
CA LEU A 8 3.35 43.11 11.29
C LEU A 8 4.34 41.96 11.53
N GLU A 9 3.98 41.05 12.37
CA GLU A 9 4.66 39.76 12.44
C GLU A 9 4.46 38.97 11.15
N PRO A 10 5.51 38.31 10.59
CA PRO A 10 5.33 37.49 9.41
C PRO A 10 4.56 36.20 9.79
N ALA A 11 3.43 36.01 9.13
CA ALA A 11 2.64 34.80 9.18
C ALA A 11 3.53 33.61 8.77
N GLY A 12 3.66 32.61 9.64
CA GLY A 12 4.40 31.39 9.36
C GLY A 12 3.88 30.72 8.09
N GLU A 13 4.79 30.48 7.16
CA GLU A 13 4.53 29.69 5.95
C GLU A 13 3.98 28.32 6.32
N LYS A 14 2.72 28.11 6.04
CA LYS A 14 2.11 26.77 6.00
C LYS A 14 2.74 26.06 4.82
N GLY A 15 3.53 25.02 5.10
CA GLY A 15 4.16 24.18 4.09
C GLY A 15 3.17 23.81 2.98
N GLY A 16 3.55 24.09 1.73
CA GLY A 16 2.73 23.84 0.55
C GLY A 16 2.49 22.34 0.30
N PRO A 17 1.62 22.00 -0.65
CA PRO A 17 1.20 20.60 -0.94
C PRO A 17 2.34 19.69 -1.38
N ASP A 18 3.54 20.21 -1.65
CA ASP A 18 4.71 19.43 -2.09
C ASP A 18 5.46 18.70 -0.96
N ASP A 19 5.29 19.12 0.29
CA ASP A 19 5.96 18.48 1.45
C ASP A 19 5.35 17.08 1.80
N GLN A 20 4.21 16.72 1.23
CA GLN A 20 3.57 15.44 1.51
C GLN A 20 3.98 14.31 0.54
N ARG A 21 4.56 14.60 -0.62
CA ARG A 21 4.89 13.60 -1.66
C ARG A 21 6.04 12.66 -1.30
N GLY A 22 6.86 13.02 -0.32
CA GLY A 22 8.02 12.21 0.12
C GLY A 22 7.81 11.42 1.41
N ARG A 23 6.74 11.64 2.16
CA ARG A 23 6.54 11.03 3.47
C ARG A 23 5.91 9.64 3.36
N LEU A 24 6.74 8.61 3.41
CA LEU A 24 6.30 7.21 3.52
C LEU A 24 5.74 6.86 4.91
N ILE A 25 5.82 7.78 5.88
CA ILE A 25 5.37 7.59 7.25
C ILE A 25 4.20 8.53 7.53
N GLY A 26 3.04 7.96 7.81
CA GLY A 26 1.85 8.70 8.24
C GLY A 26 1.72 8.81 9.75
N ARG A 27 0.94 9.77 10.20
CA ARG A 27 0.55 9.94 11.61
C ARG A 27 -0.87 9.46 11.82
N THR A 28 -1.09 8.59 12.81
CA THR A 28 -2.42 8.17 13.26
C THR A 28 -2.52 8.38 14.78
N LYS A 29 -3.70 8.17 15.37
CA LYS A 29 -3.87 8.19 16.84
C LYS A 29 -2.90 7.24 17.57
N GLY A 30 -2.47 6.15 16.91
CA GLY A 30 -1.50 5.19 17.43
C GLY A 30 -0.03 5.53 17.13
N GLY A 31 0.27 6.72 16.59
CA GLY A 31 1.62 7.18 16.26
C GLY A 31 1.94 7.12 14.76
N LEU A 32 3.25 7.06 14.46
CA LEU A 32 3.76 6.97 13.09
C LEU A 32 3.54 5.58 12.54
N ASN A 33 2.85 5.44 11.39
CA ASN A 33 2.67 4.15 10.76
C ASN A 33 2.84 4.20 9.23
N THR A 34 3.10 3.04 8.66
CA THR A 34 3.18 2.81 7.22
C THR A 34 2.46 1.51 6.89
N LYS A 35 1.84 1.46 5.71
CA LYS A 35 1.29 0.22 5.17
C LYS A 35 2.29 -0.40 4.21
N LEU A 36 2.53 -1.69 4.36
CA LEU A 36 3.29 -2.50 3.41
C LEU A 36 2.31 -3.16 2.44
N HIS A 37 2.52 -2.94 1.17
CA HIS A 37 1.79 -3.58 0.09
C HIS A 37 2.71 -4.59 -0.60
N ALA A 38 2.14 -5.71 -1.03
CA ALA A 38 2.86 -6.74 -1.74
C ALA A 38 2.05 -7.26 -2.93
N VAL A 39 2.76 -7.62 -3.99
CA VAL A 39 2.23 -8.42 -5.10
C VAL A 39 2.94 -9.76 -5.08
N THR A 40 2.19 -10.85 -5.21
CA THR A 40 2.74 -12.20 -5.29
C THR A 40 2.28 -12.88 -6.57
N ASP A 41 3.04 -13.88 -6.98
CA ASP A 41 2.60 -14.82 -8.02
C ASP A 41 1.55 -15.82 -7.48
N ALA A 42 1.09 -16.70 -8.35
CA ALA A 42 0.10 -17.71 -8.00
C ALA A 42 0.60 -18.75 -6.97
N LYS A 43 1.90 -18.84 -6.75
CA LYS A 43 2.52 -19.71 -5.72
C LYS A 43 2.71 -19.00 -4.38
N GLY A 44 2.45 -17.69 -4.32
CA GLY A 44 2.64 -16.85 -3.14
C GLY A 44 4.07 -16.29 -3.02
N ARG A 45 4.89 -16.39 -4.06
CA ARG A 45 6.23 -15.80 -4.06
C ARG A 45 6.13 -14.29 -4.34
N PRO A 46 6.79 -13.44 -3.55
CA PRO A 46 6.71 -12.00 -3.72
C PRO A 46 7.39 -11.54 -5.01
N LEU A 47 6.67 -10.72 -5.78
CA LEU A 47 7.15 -10.09 -7.01
C LEU A 47 7.51 -8.62 -6.77
N LYS A 48 6.76 -7.95 -5.87
CA LYS A 48 6.95 -6.54 -5.60
C LYS A 48 6.49 -6.19 -4.19
N PHE A 49 7.23 -5.27 -3.57
CA PHE A 49 6.84 -4.59 -2.33
C PHE A 49 6.86 -3.08 -2.55
N PHE A 50 5.95 -2.37 -1.90
CA PHE A 50 6.00 -0.92 -1.77
C PHE A 50 5.31 -0.49 -0.47
N MET A 51 5.58 0.73 -0.04
CA MET A 51 5.05 1.28 1.20
C MET A 51 4.26 2.55 0.93
N THR A 52 3.19 2.72 1.68
CA THR A 52 2.42 3.98 1.72
C THR A 52 2.31 4.47 3.15
N ALA A 53 2.07 5.78 3.33
CA ALA A 53 1.75 6.31 4.64
C ALA A 53 0.47 5.68 5.18
N GLY A 54 0.39 5.44 6.49
CA GLY A 54 -0.70 4.68 7.09
C GLY A 54 -2.11 5.22 6.89
N GLN A 55 -2.24 6.55 6.73
CA GLN A 55 -3.51 7.22 6.44
C GLN A 55 -3.94 7.14 4.96
N VAL A 56 -3.03 6.76 4.06
CA VAL A 56 -3.34 6.63 2.63
C VAL A 56 -4.26 5.44 2.41
N SER A 57 -5.31 5.63 1.60
CA SER A 57 -6.23 4.54 1.27
C SER A 57 -5.56 3.47 0.39
N ASP A 58 -6.01 2.22 0.52
CA ASP A 58 -5.40 1.10 -0.21
C ASP A 58 -5.57 1.24 -1.74
N TYR A 59 -6.68 1.88 -2.19
CA TYR A 59 -6.87 2.11 -3.63
C TYR A 59 -5.93 3.18 -4.20
N THR A 60 -5.41 4.10 -3.40
CA THR A 60 -4.33 5.01 -3.82
C THR A 60 -3.03 4.21 -4.02
N GLY A 61 -2.77 3.23 -3.14
CA GLY A 61 -1.70 2.25 -3.35
C GLY A 61 -1.90 1.43 -4.64
N ALA A 62 -3.16 1.11 -4.99
CA ALA A 62 -3.50 0.41 -6.21
C ALA A 62 -3.08 1.17 -7.49
N ALA A 63 -3.17 2.51 -7.48
CA ALA A 63 -2.70 3.32 -8.62
C ALA A 63 -1.20 3.16 -8.87
N ALA A 64 -0.40 3.12 -7.80
CA ALA A 64 1.04 2.89 -7.88
C ALA A 64 1.38 1.47 -8.39
N LEU A 65 0.51 0.49 -8.11
CA LEU A 65 0.68 -0.88 -8.59
C LEU A 65 0.39 -1.03 -10.07
N LEU A 66 -0.64 -0.36 -10.56
CA LEU A 66 -1.23 -0.61 -11.87
C LEU A 66 -0.22 -0.55 -13.02
N GLY A 67 0.70 0.43 -12.98
CA GLY A 67 1.74 0.61 -13.99
C GLY A 67 2.78 -0.51 -14.02
N SER A 68 2.91 -1.28 -12.95
CA SER A 68 3.97 -2.27 -12.74
C SER A 68 3.45 -3.70 -12.52
N LEU A 69 2.15 -3.93 -12.74
CA LEU A 69 1.60 -5.28 -12.68
C LEU A 69 2.15 -6.12 -13.83
N PRO A 70 2.60 -7.35 -13.57
CA PRO A 70 2.96 -8.27 -14.63
C PRO A 70 1.72 -8.70 -15.43
N ALA A 71 1.92 -9.25 -16.61
CA ALA A 71 0.85 -9.90 -17.36
C ALA A 71 0.25 -11.02 -16.52
N ALA A 72 -1.05 -11.02 -16.35
CA ALA A 72 -1.77 -12.01 -15.56
C ALA A 72 -3.22 -12.16 -16.05
N GLU A 73 -3.78 -13.34 -15.93
CA GLU A 73 -5.19 -13.55 -16.25
C GLU A 73 -6.11 -12.99 -15.15
N TRP A 74 -5.68 -13.06 -13.90
CA TRP A 74 -6.47 -12.65 -12.73
C TRP A 74 -5.63 -11.86 -11.74
N LEU A 75 -6.23 -10.81 -11.15
CA LEU A 75 -5.75 -10.17 -9.93
C LEU A 75 -6.71 -10.46 -8.78
N ILE A 76 -6.17 -11.05 -7.71
CA ILE A 76 -6.91 -11.30 -6.48
C ILE A 76 -6.45 -10.26 -5.45
N ALA A 77 -7.37 -9.45 -4.94
CA ALA A 77 -7.04 -8.47 -3.90
C ALA A 77 -8.18 -8.36 -2.87
N ASP A 78 -7.89 -7.77 -1.73
CA ASP A 78 -8.90 -7.58 -0.69
C ASP A 78 -9.87 -6.43 -1.04
N ARG A 79 -10.92 -6.29 -0.22
CA ARG A 79 -11.95 -5.26 -0.40
C ARG A 79 -11.42 -3.83 -0.28
N GLY A 80 -10.24 -3.62 0.29
CA GLY A 80 -9.60 -2.31 0.36
C GLY A 80 -9.27 -1.76 -1.03
N TYR A 81 -9.05 -2.66 -2.00
CA TYR A 81 -8.76 -2.33 -3.39
C TYR A 81 -10.02 -2.21 -4.26
N ASP A 82 -11.23 -2.29 -3.68
CA ASP A 82 -12.48 -2.18 -4.43
C ASP A 82 -12.79 -0.74 -4.82
N ALA A 83 -12.33 -0.35 -6.01
CA ALA A 83 -12.66 0.90 -6.68
C ALA A 83 -13.01 0.63 -8.14
N ASP A 84 -14.05 1.31 -8.67
CA ASP A 84 -14.51 1.08 -10.03
C ASP A 84 -13.43 1.39 -11.06
N TRP A 85 -12.76 2.52 -10.90
CA TRP A 85 -11.64 2.91 -11.77
C TRP A 85 -10.53 1.85 -11.81
N PHE A 86 -10.22 1.21 -10.67
CA PHE A 86 -9.18 0.18 -10.61
C PHE A 86 -9.62 -1.11 -11.30
N ARG A 87 -10.90 -1.49 -11.16
CA ARG A 87 -11.47 -2.63 -11.86
C ARG A 87 -11.47 -2.44 -13.37
N GLU A 88 -11.81 -1.24 -13.84
CA GLU A 88 -11.77 -0.88 -15.25
C GLU A 88 -10.35 -0.89 -15.78
N ALA A 89 -9.43 -0.23 -15.11
CA ALA A 89 -8.02 -0.21 -15.50
C ALA A 89 -7.37 -1.61 -15.54
N LEU A 90 -7.80 -2.54 -14.67
CA LEU A 90 -7.37 -3.93 -14.75
C LEU A 90 -7.92 -4.62 -16.00
N LYS A 91 -9.20 -4.41 -16.32
CA LYS A 91 -9.83 -4.98 -17.53
C LYS A 91 -9.17 -4.47 -18.80
N ASP A 92 -8.84 -3.17 -18.86
CA ASP A 92 -8.13 -2.56 -19.99
C ASP A 92 -6.75 -3.19 -20.21
N LYS A 93 -6.11 -3.68 -19.13
CA LYS A 93 -4.89 -4.49 -19.17
C LYS A 93 -5.12 -5.97 -19.47
N GLY A 94 -6.36 -6.41 -19.73
CA GLY A 94 -6.72 -7.81 -19.90
C GLY A 94 -6.71 -8.64 -18.61
N ILE A 95 -6.67 -8.00 -17.45
CA ILE A 95 -6.61 -8.67 -16.15
C ILE A 95 -8.02 -8.71 -15.53
N ARG A 96 -8.51 -9.89 -15.17
CA ARG A 96 -9.81 -10.05 -14.52
C ARG A 96 -9.70 -9.77 -13.01
N PRO A 97 -10.44 -8.77 -12.45
CA PRO A 97 -10.40 -8.49 -11.02
C PRO A 97 -11.22 -9.50 -10.22
N CYS A 98 -10.60 -10.16 -9.25
CA CYS A 98 -11.24 -10.99 -8.24
C CYS A 98 -11.15 -10.29 -6.88
N ILE A 99 -11.97 -9.25 -6.69
CA ILE A 99 -11.95 -8.35 -5.53
C ILE A 99 -13.36 -8.33 -4.94
N PRO A 100 -13.56 -8.62 -3.64
CA PRO A 100 -14.86 -8.48 -2.99
C PRO A 100 -15.32 -7.02 -2.96
N GLY A 101 -16.62 -6.79 -3.05
CA GLY A 101 -17.18 -5.45 -2.87
C GLY A 101 -17.00 -4.92 -1.45
N ARG A 102 -16.83 -3.61 -1.31
CA ARG A 102 -16.85 -2.94 0.00
C ARG A 102 -18.24 -3.02 0.62
N LYS A 103 -18.32 -3.00 1.95
CA LYS A 103 -19.59 -2.97 2.68
C LYS A 103 -20.44 -1.74 2.34
N SER A 104 -19.81 -0.61 2.07
CA SER A 104 -20.45 0.67 1.72
C SER A 104 -20.89 0.78 0.27
N ARG A 105 -20.67 -0.26 -0.56
CA ARG A 105 -21.03 -0.25 -1.97
C ARG A 105 -22.55 -0.53 -2.10
N GLY A 106 -23.27 0.35 -2.79
CA GLY A 106 -24.72 0.21 -3.02
C GLY A 106 -25.10 -0.96 -3.94
N LYS A 107 -24.18 -1.39 -4.82
CA LYS A 107 -24.40 -2.55 -5.72
C LYS A 107 -23.44 -3.68 -5.37
N ALA A 108 -23.99 -4.88 -5.20
CA ALA A 108 -23.18 -6.08 -4.93
C ALA A 108 -22.26 -6.39 -6.14
N VAL A 109 -21.00 -6.67 -5.85
CA VAL A 109 -20.02 -7.11 -6.85
C VAL A 109 -19.94 -8.64 -6.81
N ARG A 110 -20.16 -9.27 -7.96
CA ARG A 110 -19.91 -10.71 -8.12
C ARG A 110 -18.42 -10.94 -8.31
N TYR A 111 -17.87 -11.91 -7.57
CA TYR A 111 -16.49 -12.35 -7.71
C TYR A 111 -16.42 -13.87 -7.47
N ASP A 112 -15.39 -14.51 -7.98
CA ASP A 112 -15.17 -15.95 -7.79
C ASP A 112 -14.66 -16.23 -6.37
N LYS A 113 -15.55 -16.70 -5.51
CA LYS A 113 -15.24 -17.01 -4.11
C LYS A 113 -14.22 -18.17 -3.98
N ARG A 114 -14.25 -19.16 -4.90
CA ARG A 114 -13.31 -20.27 -4.90
C ARG A 114 -11.91 -19.79 -5.23
N ARG A 115 -11.79 -18.94 -6.25
CA ARG A 115 -10.53 -18.31 -6.63
C ARG A 115 -10.01 -17.38 -5.54
N TYR A 116 -10.90 -16.60 -4.92
CA TYR A 116 -10.56 -15.68 -3.84
C TYR A 116 -9.91 -16.36 -2.64
N LYS A 117 -10.24 -17.61 -2.32
CA LYS A 117 -9.57 -18.38 -1.26
C LYS A 117 -8.06 -18.48 -1.46
N ARG A 118 -7.57 -18.41 -2.69
CA ARG A 118 -6.11 -18.43 -2.98
C ARG A 118 -5.37 -17.19 -2.44
N ARG A 119 -6.10 -16.13 -2.05
CA ARG A 119 -5.53 -14.96 -1.38
C ARG A 119 -4.78 -15.34 -0.09
N ASN A 120 -5.15 -16.44 0.55
CA ASN A 120 -4.43 -16.96 1.72
C ASN A 120 -2.92 -17.12 1.50
N ARG A 121 -2.45 -17.31 0.27
CA ARG A 121 -1.02 -17.44 -0.05
C ARG A 121 -0.22 -16.18 0.26
N ILE A 122 -0.81 -14.97 0.11
CA ILE A 122 -0.15 -13.73 0.48
C ILE A 122 -0.05 -13.59 2.01
N GLU A 123 -1.04 -14.10 2.74
CA GLU A 123 -1.02 -14.13 4.21
C GLU A 123 0.06 -15.08 4.73
N ILE A 124 0.21 -16.25 4.11
CA ILE A 124 1.29 -17.20 4.40
C ILE A 124 2.65 -16.56 4.11
N MET A 125 2.79 -15.86 2.98
CA MET A 125 4.02 -15.15 2.63
C MET A 125 4.38 -14.11 3.70
N PHE A 126 3.42 -13.28 4.14
CA PHE A 126 3.66 -12.32 5.21
C PHE A 126 3.98 -12.99 6.55
N GLY A 127 3.33 -14.13 6.85
CA GLY A 127 3.65 -14.95 8.04
C GLY A 127 5.12 -15.35 8.04
N ARG A 128 5.59 -15.95 6.95
CA ARG A 128 7.00 -16.36 6.79
C ARG A 128 7.97 -15.18 6.89
N LEU A 129 7.66 -14.02 6.28
CA LEU A 129 8.51 -12.82 6.42
C LEU A 129 8.63 -12.35 7.88
N LYS A 130 7.57 -12.51 8.68
CA LYS A 130 7.59 -12.17 10.11
C LYS A 130 8.42 -13.11 10.97
N ASP A 131 8.78 -14.31 10.48
CA ASP A 131 9.74 -15.20 11.15
C ASP A 131 11.13 -14.54 11.29
N TRP A 132 11.43 -13.57 10.42
CA TRP A 132 12.57 -12.68 10.60
C TRP A 132 12.24 -11.62 11.64
N ARG A 133 12.82 -11.75 12.83
CA ARG A 133 12.58 -10.86 13.97
C ARG A 133 12.73 -9.37 13.62
N ARG A 134 13.70 -9.02 12.77
CA ARG A 134 13.92 -7.65 12.31
C ARG A 134 12.71 -7.08 11.56
N ILE A 135 12.02 -7.91 10.80
CA ILE A 135 10.81 -7.53 10.06
C ILE A 135 9.60 -7.48 10.99
N ALA A 136 9.42 -8.51 11.84
CA ALA A 136 8.29 -8.60 12.76
C ALA A 136 8.23 -7.42 13.73
N THR A 137 9.37 -7.01 14.29
CA THR A 137 9.46 -5.95 15.31
C THR A 137 9.71 -4.57 14.72
N ARG A 138 10.07 -4.48 13.45
CA ARG A 138 10.39 -3.24 12.76
C ARG A 138 11.32 -2.32 13.54
N TYR A 139 12.54 -2.79 13.82
CA TYR A 139 13.57 -1.98 14.46
C TYR A 139 14.01 -0.78 13.62
N ASP A 140 13.86 -0.85 12.31
CA ASP A 140 14.29 0.21 11.39
C ASP A 140 13.30 1.39 11.42
N ARG A 141 13.79 2.57 11.80
CA ARG A 141 13.03 3.82 11.76
C ARG A 141 12.86 4.33 10.32
N SER A 142 13.87 4.12 9.47
CA SER A 142 13.81 4.48 8.05
C SER A 142 12.92 3.52 7.27
N ALA A 143 11.93 4.05 6.57
CA ALA A 143 11.07 3.26 5.71
C ALA A 143 11.86 2.57 4.57
N LYS A 144 12.87 3.24 4.02
CA LYS A 144 13.74 2.68 2.97
C LYS A 144 14.55 1.49 3.49
N THR A 145 15.18 1.63 4.64
CA THR A 145 15.98 0.56 5.28
C THR A 145 15.08 -0.64 5.59
N PHE A 146 13.88 -0.39 6.13
CA PHE A 146 12.92 -1.44 6.42
C PHE A 146 12.47 -2.18 5.15
N LEU A 147 12.16 -1.45 4.07
CA LEU A 147 11.78 -2.05 2.79
C LEU A 147 12.94 -2.87 2.19
N SER A 148 14.18 -2.41 2.30
CA SER A 148 15.36 -3.15 1.85
C SER A 148 15.55 -4.45 2.63
N ALA A 149 15.34 -4.43 3.96
CA ALA A 149 15.37 -5.64 4.78
C ALA A 149 14.30 -6.65 4.38
N ILE A 150 13.07 -6.19 4.08
CA ILE A 150 11.99 -7.03 3.58
C ILE A 150 12.36 -7.64 2.23
N ALA A 151 12.87 -6.84 1.29
CA ALA A 151 13.25 -7.33 -0.04
C ALA A 151 14.35 -8.39 0.04
N LEU A 152 15.37 -8.17 0.87
CA LEU A 152 16.44 -9.15 1.09
C LEU A 152 15.90 -10.45 1.68
N ALA A 153 15.10 -10.38 2.74
CA ALA A 153 14.50 -11.55 3.36
C ALA A 153 13.61 -12.32 2.37
N ALA A 154 12.79 -11.61 1.60
CA ALA A 154 11.92 -12.20 0.59
C ALA A 154 12.72 -12.91 -0.50
N THR A 155 13.82 -12.31 -0.96
CA THR A 155 14.70 -12.93 -1.95
C THR A 155 15.27 -14.25 -1.44
N ILE A 156 15.82 -14.25 -0.23
CA ILE A 156 16.40 -15.46 0.38
C ILE A 156 15.35 -16.54 0.60
N MET A 157 14.15 -16.18 1.09
CA MET A 157 13.14 -17.15 1.49
C MET A 157 12.31 -17.74 0.35
N PHE A 158 12.20 -17.05 -0.78
CA PHE A 158 11.27 -17.42 -1.84
C PHE A 158 11.92 -17.63 -3.21
N TRP A 159 13.16 -17.15 -3.41
CA TRP A 159 13.81 -17.17 -4.71
C TRP A 159 15.17 -17.85 -4.72
N LEU A 160 15.81 -18.08 -3.57
CA LEU A 160 17.01 -18.90 -3.39
C LEU A 160 16.69 -20.23 -2.75
#